data_a0482c54479550fe42b133a801c66715
#
_entry.id   a0482c54479550fe42b133a801c66715
#
_cell.length_a   1.000
_cell.length_b   1.000
_cell.length_c   1.000
_cell.angle_alpha   90.00
_cell.angle_beta   90.00
_cell.angle_gamma   90.00
#
_symmetry.space_group_name_H-M   'P 1'
#
loop_
_entity.id
_entity.type
_entity.pdbx_description
1 polymer ?
#
loop_
_entity_poly.entity_id
_entity_poly.type
_entity_poly.pdbx_seq_one_letter_code
_entity_poly.pdbx_strand_id
1 'polypeptide(L)'
;MKNKIAIILTLQFIITVFAFSGCGESTASSNSSKLTYCAYYEDAICDIIKRYNKYCTKHYDESYQIEIVEYDSLDEMYTIMATEIMSGDGPDIISLDQPLPFEKLIENHAFADVDELINTYGSNIDFNDYNTKVMESGIVNRKRYFVPFFYCPNIFISTQEKLKEYDLNFSDFSYKELSRQLSQEKVSCSLFGNESDNYSLLYSFIDSYVNFDNKTTNFDTNSFLENIDYIKKLINNDNTNENVYYDLYNSENNGCILSTPRLLFGGTIGGVKTAYYNIFLQNKTPAILPNFSYENKITAYVECGIAINQNSDKKDKALRFIEYCLSEDVQEYWCGSRSDKGFSGTNEISLPVNNKAFDYAVEVETAEEWDYNEDGEFDEEEKEFSENVDSIFWKDYLGIIDDISGCTLYNYKNLKTTYYNSSVIGDIVDKYLKGDISKEKFIRQLTAATEIYLTE
;
A
#
# COMPACT_ATOMS: atom_id res chain seq x y z
N MET A 1 17.84 0.24 -51.42
CA MET A 1 16.87 -0.73 -50.84
C MET A 1 16.59 -0.48 -49.34
N LYS A 2 17.59 -0.20 -48.53
CA LYS A 2 17.37 0.05 -47.06
C LYS A 2 16.41 1.21 -46.74
N ASN A 3 16.45 2.29 -47.48
CA ASN A 3 15.58 3.46 -47.22
C ASN A 3 14.10 3.23 -47.64
N LYS A 4 13.82 2.29 -48.55
CA LYS A 4 12.42 1.98 -48.92
C LYS A 4 11.75 1.04 -47.92
N ILE A 5 12.53 0.19 -47.23
CA ILE A 5 12.04 -0.70 -46.20
C ILE A 5 11.71 0.11 -44.92
N ALA A 6 12.53 1.10 -44.57
CA ALA A 6 12.27 1.99 -43.43
C ALA A 6 10.96 2.80 -43.61
N ILE A 7 10.74 3.35 -44.84
CA ILE A 7 9.51 4.11 -45.12
C ILE A 7 8.26 3.20 -45.08
N ILE A 8 8.36 1.94 -45.50
CA ILE A 8 7.23 1.01 -45.47
C ILE A 8 6.91 0.59 -44.01
N LEU A 9 7.94 0.38 -43.16
CA LEU A 9 7.73 0.08 -41.74
C LEU A 9 7.13 1.27 -40.99
N THR A 10 7.57 2.50 -41.29
CA THR A 10 7.00 3.71 -40.68
C THR A 10 5.55 3.95 -41.13
N LEU A 11 5.23 3.65 -42.41
CA LEU A 11 3.85 3.76 -42.90
C LEU A 11 2.92 2.67 -42.32
N GLN A 12 3.44 1.45 -42.08
CA GLN A 12 2.67 0.41 -41.39
C GLN A 12 2.43 0.74 -39.93
N PHE A 13 3.38 1.38 -39.25
CA PHE A 13 3.20 1.82 -37.85
C PHE A 13 2.15 2.93 -37.75
N ILE A 14 2.16 3.89 -38.69
CA ILE A 14 1.16 4.98 -38.75
C ILE A 14 -0.23 4.42 -39.10
N ILE A 15 -0.32 3.40 -39.96
CA ILE A 15 -1.61 2.78 -40.32
C ILE A 15 -2.15 1.91 -39.17
N THR A 16 -1.27 1.26 -38.36
CA THR A 16 -1.71 0.53 -37.16
C THR A 16 -2.20 1.48 -36.07
N VAL A 17 -1.59 2.64 -35.87
CA VAL A 17 -2.07 3.66 -34.92
C VAL A 17 -3.43 4.22 -35.33
N PHE A 18 -3.73 4.37 -36.63
CA PHE A 18 -5.05 4.80 -37.11
C PHE A 18 -6.10 3.68 -37.23
N ALA A 19 -5.70 2.40 -37.21
CA ALA A 19 -6.65 1.29 -37.28
C ALA A 19 -7.16 0.84 -35.89
N PHE A 20 -6.52 1.28 -34.81
CA PHE A 20 -7.00 1.10 -33.42
C PHE A 20 -7.84 2.28 -32.90
N SER A 21 -8.14 3.30 -33.72
CA SER A 21 -9.27 4.18 -33.50
C SER A 21 -10.59 3.47 -33.89
N GLY A 22 -10.71 2.19 -33.48
CA GLY A 22 -11.98 1.51 -33.40
C GLY A 22 -12.73 2.13 -32.22
N CYS A 23 -13.89 2.67 -32.48
CA CYS A 23 -14.90 3.03 -31.51
C CYS A 23 -15.13 1.93 -30.48
N GLY A 24 -14.30 1.87 -29.44
CA GLY A 24 -14.78 1.55 -28.13
C GLY A 24 -15.58 2.79 -27.72
N GLU A 25 -16.86 2.66 -27.47
CA GLU A 25 -17.60 3.69 -26.79
C GLU A 25 -16.79 4.04 -25.55
N SER A 26 -16.31 5.27 -25.41
CA SER A 26 -15.69 5.75 -24.18
C SER A 26 -16.78 5.65 -23.12
N THR A 27 -16.67 4.66 -22.25
CA THR A 27 -17.67 4.40 -21.23
C THR A 27 -17.69 5.51 -20.17
N ALA A 28 -16.64 6.32 -20.08
CA ALA A 28 -16.49 7.37 -19.07
C ALA A 28 -16.90 8.79 -19.54
N SER A 29 -17.05 9.05 -20.83
CA SER A 29 -17.55 10.36 -21.32
C SER A 29 -19.07 10.40 -21.34
N SER A 30 -19.69 10.17 -20.21
CA SER A 30 -21.13 10.38 -20.10
C SER A 30 -21.41 11.89 -19.97
N ASN A 31 -22.44 12.37 -20.65
CA ASN A 31 -23.13 13.64 -20.34
C ASN A 31 -23.81 13.59 -18.94
N SER A 32 -23.29 12.76 -18.03
CA SER A 32 -23.79 12.61 -16.68
C SER A 32 -23.50 13.89 -15.90
N SER A 33 -24.53 14.43 -15.26
CA SER A 33 -24.34 15.52 -14.30
C SER A 33 -23.65 15.09 -13.02
N LYS A 34 -23.53 13.77 -12.79
CA LYS A 34 -22.89 13.16 -11.62
C LYS A 34 -21.39 13.08 -11.80
N LEU A 35 -20.67 12.99 -10.68
CA LEU A 35 -19.26 12.60 -10.68
C LEU A 35 -19.11 11.15 -11.15
N THR A 36 -17.95 10.81 -11.69
CA THR A 36 -17.61 9.45 -12.13
C THR A 36 -16.41 8.89 -11.36
N TYR A 37 -16.48 7.60 -11.04
CA TYR A 37 -15.44 6.79 -10.42
C TYR A 37 -15.34 5.45 -11.14
N CYS A 38 -14.15 4.98 -11.47
CA CYS A 38 -13.95 3.70 -12.14
C CYS A 38 -13.54 2.62 -11.14
N ALA A 39 -14.21 1.46 -11.21
CA ALA A 39 -13.90 0.29 -10.39
C ALA A 39 -13.97 -1.00 -11.21
N TYR A 40 -13.17 -2.00 -10.82
CA TYR A 40 -13.25 -3.35 -11.38
C TYR A 40 -14.07 -4.29 -10.48
N TYR A 41 -14.00 -4.09 -9.19
CA TYR A 41 -14.79 -4.80 -8.17
C TYR A 41 -15.14 -3.82 -7.05
N GLU A 42 -16.00 -4.24 -6.13
CA GLU A 42 -16.34 -3.41 -4.96
C GLU A 42 -15.12 -3.27 -4.04
N ASP A 43 -14.49 -2.11 -4.08
CA ASP A 43 -13.41 -1.69 -3.19
C ASP A 43 -13.94 -0.84 -2.01
N ALA A 44 -13.07 -0.45 -1.09
CA ALA A 44 -13.43 0.37 0.07
C ALA A 44 -14.04 1.72 -0.36
N ILE A 45 -13.55 2.31 -1.45
CA ILE A 45 -14.08 3.58 -2.00
C ILE A 45 -15.52 3.39 -2.51
N CYS A 46 -15.86 2.27 -3.14
CA CYS A 46 -17.21 1.98 -3.60
C CYS A 46 -18.23 2.03 -2.46
N ASP A 47 -17.90 1.53 -1.29
CA ASP A 47 -18.81 1.58 -0.14
C ASP A 47 -18.93 2.99 0.43
N ILE A 48 -17.83 3.75 0.48
CA ILE A 48 -17.86 5.16 0.84
C ILE A 48 -18.75 5.93 -0.14
N ILE A 49 -18.64 5.68 -1.44
CA ILE A 49 -19.47 6.29 -2.49
C ILE A 49 -20.96 5.96 -2.28
N LYS A 50 -21.32 4.70 -2.00
CA LYS A 50 -22.70 4.31 -1.72
C LYS A 50 -23.30 5.10 -0.54
N ARG A 51 -22.52 5.33 0.51
CA ARG A 51 -22.93 6.15 1.67
C ARG A 51 -23.01 7.62 1.32
N TYR A 52 -22.02 8.15 0.60
CA TYR A 52 -22.01 9.53 0.14
C TYR A 52 -23.23 9.83 -0.75
N ASN A 53 -23.59 8.93 -1.67
CA ASN A 53 -24.77 9.07 -2.50
C ASN A 53 -26.06 9.16 -1.68
N LYS A 54 -26.17 8.40 -0.58
CA LYS A 54 -27.30 8.52 0.37
C LYS A 54 -27.26 9.85 1.14
N TYR A 55 -26.06 10.33 1.50
CA TYR A 55 -25.89 11.64 2.12
C TYR A 55 -26.31 12.77 1.17
N CYS A 56 -25.90 12.69 -0.11
CA CYS A 56 -26.25 13.68 -1.12
C CYS A 56 -27.78 13.83 -1.29
N THR A 57 -28.55 12.76 -1.22
CA THR A 57 -30.03 12.84 -1.32
C THR A 57 -30.67 13.72 -0.26
N LYS A 58 -29.97 14.01 0.84
CA LYS A 58 -30.49 14.82 1.96
C LYS A 58 -29.86 16.22 2.01
N HIS A 59 -28.66 16.39 1.50
CA HIS A 59 -27.83 17.59 1.71
C HIS A 59 -27.51 18.34 0.42
N TYR A 60 -27.59 17.67 -0.74
CA TYR A 60 -27.27 18.20 -2.06
C TYR A 60 -28.33 17.78 -3.08
N ASP A 61 -28.11 18.10 -4.34
CA ASP A 61 -28.87 17.56 -5.46
C ASP A 61 -28.19 16.31 -6.07
N GLU A 62 -28.83 15.65 -7.01
CA GLU A 62 -28.34 14.43 -7.65
C GLU A 62 -27.01 14.62 -8.39
N SER A 63 -26.67 15.86 -8.78
CA SER A 63 -25.42 16.13 -9.51
C SER A 63 -24.16 16.00 -8.65
N TYR A 64 -24.32 15.92 -7.32
CA TYR A 64 -23.21 15.64 -6.38
C TYR A 64 -22.99 14.15 -6.16
N GLN A 65 -23.91 13.29 -6.60
CA GLN A 65 -23.73 11.85 -6.51
C GLN A 65 -22.59 11.38 -7.43
N ILE A 66 -22.05 10.21 -7.12
CA ILE A 66 -20.97 9.58 -7.87
C ILE A 66 -21.53 8.33 -8.55
N GLU A 67 -21.32 8.23 -9.84
CA GLU A 67 -21.59 7.05 -10.66
C GLU A 67 -20.36 6.17 -10.69
N ILE A 68 -20.51 4.89 -10.32
CA ILE A 68 -19.43 3.90 -10.41
C ILE A 68 -19.51 3.27 -11.79
N VAL A 69 -18.42 3.38 -12.55
CA VAL A 69 -18.25 2.75 -13.87
C VAL A 69 -17.48 1.46 -13.66
N GLU A 70 -18.12 0.32 -13.91
CA GLU A 70 -17.52 -1.00 -13.73
C GLU A 70 -16.85 -1.47 -15.03
N TYR A 71 -15.70 -2.14 -14.89
CA TYR A 71 -14.94 -2.78 -15.96
C TYR A 71 -14.90 -4.29 -15.79
N ASP A 72 -14.85 -5.02 -16.92
CA ASP A 72 -14.86 -6.48 -16.92
C ASP A 72 -13.54 -7.11 -16.43
N SER A 73 -12.42 -6.37 -16.49
CA SER A 73 -11.12 -6.80 -16.00
C SER A 73 -10.27 -5.66 -15.47
N LEU A 74 -9.37 -5.99 -14.55
CA LEU A 74 -8.44 -5.05 -13.94
C LEU A 74 -7.49 -4.46 -15.00
N ASP A 75 -6.93 -5.30 -15.88
CA ASP A 75 -6.00 -4.87 -16.92
C ASP A 75 -6.66 -3.94 -17.94
N GLU A 76 -7.92 -4.20 -18.28
CA GLU A 76 -8.72 -3.35 -19.17
C GLU A 76 -8.95 -1.99 -18.53
N MET A 77 -9.42 -1.97 -17.28
CA MET A 77 -9.66 -0.75 -16.53
C MET A 77 -8.40 0.13 -16.51
N TYR A 78 -7.26 -0.41 -16.13
CA TYR A 78 -6.02 0.39 -16.02
C TYR A 78 -5.54 0.92 -17.37
N THR A 79 -5.58 0.09 -18.41
CA THR A 79 -5.13 0.49 -19.75
C THR A 79 -6.02 1.62 -20.30
N ILE A 80 -7.33 1.48 -20.18
CA ILE A 80 -8.29 2.47 -20.65
C ILE A 80 -8.17 3.75 -19.81
N MET A 81 -8.24 3.62 -18.48
CA MET A 81 -8.23 4.75 -17.56
C MET A 81 -6.94 5.58 -17.67
N ALA A 82 -5.76 4.94 -17.73
CA ALA A 82 -4.50 5.67 -17.93
C ALA A 82 -4.50 6.44 -19.25
N THR A 83 -5.01 5.83 -20.32
CA THR A 83 -5.10 6.46 -21.65
C THR A 83 -6.08 7.62 -21.66
N GLU A 84 -7.24 7.46 -21.07
CA GLU A 84 -8.27 8.51 -20.96
C GLU A 84 -7.76 9.71 -20.16
N ILE A 85 -7.17 9.45 -18.97
CA ILE A 85 -6.60 10.52 -18.13
C ILE A 85 -5.51 11.29 -18.89
N MET A 86 -4.63 10.57 -19.60
CA MET A 86 -3.56 11.20 -20.40
C MET A 86 -4.10 12.01 -21.59
N SER A 87 -5.26 11.63 -22.15
CA SER A 87 -5.92 12.38 -23.23
C SER A 87 -6.76 13.56 -22.73
N GLY A 88 -6.90 13.73 -21.43
CA GLY A 88 -7.67 14.79 -20.81
C GLY A 88 -9.12 14.44 -20.51
N ASP A 89 -9.45 13.16 -20.60
CA ASP A 89 -10.74 12.56 -20.27
C ASP A 89 -10.62 11.72 -18.98
N GLY A 90 -11.42 10.67 -18.82
CA GLY A 90 -11.37 9.72 -17.71
C GLY A 90 -12.28 10.12 -16.54
N PRO A 91 -12.21 9.37 -15.41
CA PRO A 91 -13.08 9.59 -14.27
C PRO A 91 -12.76 10.90 -13.56
N ASP A 92 -13.77 11.49 -12.90
CA ASP A 92 -13.60 12.71 -12.09
C ASP A 92 -12.77 12.46 -10.84
N ILE A 93 -12.91 11.24 -10.25
CA ILE A 93 -12.25 10.80 -9.02
C ILE A 93 -11.41 9.56 -9.33
N ILE A 94 -10.18 9.53 -8.83
CA ILE A 94 -9.20 8.47 -9.06
C ILE A 94 -8.70 7.97 -7.72
N SER A 95 -8.81 6.66 -7.47
CA SER A 95 -8.33 6.04 -6.25
C SER A 95 -6.83 5.78 -6.28
N LEU A 96 -6.19 5.88 -5.12
CA LEU A 96 -4.75 5.64 -4.95
C LEU A 96 -4.38 4.16 -4.86
N ASP A 97 -5.33 3.26 -4.63
CA ASP A 97 -5.10 1.81 -4.60
C ASP A 97 -4.97 1.18 -5.99
N GLN A 98 -5.25 1.96 -7.02
CA GLN A 98 -5.14 1.52 -8.41
C GLN A 98 -3.70 1.58 -8.91
N PRO A 99 -3.16 0.56 -9.61
CA PRO A 99 -1.79 0.54 -10.12
C PRO A 99 -1.61 1.39 -11.38
N LEU A 100 -1.89 2.67 -11.27
CA LEU A 100 -1.68 3.65 -12.34
C LEU A 100 -0.23 4.18 -12.31
N PRO A 101 0.30 4.66 -13.44
CA PRO A 101 1.60 5.30 -13.51
C PRO A 101 1.55 6.74 -12.95
N PHE A 102 1.27 6.87 -11.65
CA PHE A 102 0.95 8.15 -11.01
C PHE A 102 2.00 9.23 -11.22
N GLU A 103 3.27 8.88 -11.28
CA GLU A 103 4.33 9.85 -11.52
C GLU A 103 4.26 10.45 -12.92
N LYS A 104 4.07 9.60 -13.92
CA LYS A 104 3.87 10.06 -15.29
C LYS A 104 2.60 10.92 -15.40
N LEU A 105 1.55 10.55 -14.68
CA LEU A 105 0.32 11.33 -14.62
C LEU A 105 0.54 12.68 -13.92
N ILE A 106 1.34 12.73 -12.84
CA ILE A 106 1.72 14.00 -12.18
C ILE A 106 2.58 14.86 -13.12
N GLU A 107 3.60 14.29 -13.79
CA GLU A 107 4.44 14.98 -14.75
C GLU A 107 3.61 15.60 -15.89
N ASN A 108 2.55 14.92 -16.30
CA ASN A 108 1.61 15.39 -17.34
C ASN A 108 0.45 16.24 -16.81
N HIS A 109 0.53 16.67 -15.54
CA HIS A 109 -0.48 17.54 -14.92
C HIS A 109 -1.90 16.96 -14.94
N ALA A 110 -2.02 15.63 -14.79
CA ALA A 110 -3.30 14.94 -14.85
C ALA A 110 -4.19 15.15 -13.62
N PHE A 111 -3.60 15.58 -12.48
CA PHE A 111 -4.32 15.76 -11.23
C PHE A 111 -4.44 17.23 -10.82
N ALA A 112 -5.58 17.58 -10.26
CA ALA A 112 -5.83 18.89 -9.70
C ALA A 112 -5.05 19.11 -8.39
N ASP A 113 -4.62 20.34 -8.15
CA ASP A 113 -4.05 20.75 -6.87
C ASP A 113 -5.17 21.00 -5.87
N VAL A 114 -5.32 20.11 -4.88
CA VAL A 114 -6.41 20.17 -3.91
C VAL A 114 -6.33 21.42 -3.03
N ASP A 115 -5.12 21.90 -2.71
CA ASP A 115 -4.95 23.15 -1.94
C ASP A 115 -5.45 24.35 -2.74
N GLU A 116 -5.28 24.35 -4.06
CA GLU A 116 -5.86 25.36 -4.95
C GLU A 116 -7.40 25.26 -5.04
N LEU A 117 -7.94 24.05 -5.06
CA LEU A 117 -9.40 23.83 -5.07
C LEU A 117 -10.04 24.31 -3.76
N ILE A 118 -9.42 24.04 -2.62
CA ILE A 118 -9.86 24.53 -1.30
C ILE A 118 -9.94 26.05 -1.31
N ASN A 119 -8.92 26.72 -1.83
CA ASN A 119 -8.89 28.17 -1.93
C ASN A 119 -9.94 28.73 -2.91
N THR A 120 -10.19 28.02 -4.02
CA THR A 120 -11.09 28.48 -5.08
C THR A 120 -12.57 28.31 -4.75
N TYR A 121 -12.94 27.14 -4.24
CA TYR A 121 -14.33 26.77 -3.98
C TYR A 121 -14.75 26.93 -2.52
N GLY A 122 -13.80 27.24 -1.65
CA GLY A 122 -13.99 27.29 -0.21
C GLY A 122 -14.18 25.89 0.39
N SER A 123 -13.49 25.59 1.47
CA SER A 123 -13.61 24.34 2.21
C SER A 123 -13.32 24.58 3.68
N ASN A 124 -13.88 23.72 4.53
CA ASN A 124 -13.61 23.73 5.96
C ASN A 124 -12.50 22.74 6.36
N ILE A 125 -11.79 22.16 5.40
CA ILE A 125 -10.68 21.24 5.69
C ILE A 125 -9.54 22.04 6.33
N ASP A 126 -9.22 21.72 7.59
CA ASP A 126 -7.99 22.14 8.25
C ASP A 126 -7.08 20.92 8.40
N PHE A 127 -5.99 20.89 7.64
CA PHE A 127 -5.06 19.75 7.66
C PHE A 127 -4.38 19.51 9.01
N ASN A 128 -4.51 20.43 9.99
CA ASN A 128 -4.05 20.21 11.37
C ASN A 128 -4.96 19.26 12.16
N ASP A 129 -6.20 19.03 11.72
CA ASP A 129 -7.12 18.07 12.33
C ASP A 129 -6.78 16.61 11.97
N TYR A 130 -5.78 16.40 11.11
CA TYR A 130 -5.38 15.11 10.58
C TYR A 130 -3.91 14.79 10.87
N ASN A 131 -3.53 13.52 10.75
CA ASN A 131 -2.12 13.12 10.82
C ASN A 131 -1.32 13.83 9.73
N THR A 132 -0.57 14.85 10.11
CA THR A 132 0.15 15.73 9.17
C THR A 132 1.18 14.99 8.34
N LYS A 133 1.91 14.02 8.93
CA LYS A 133 2.92 13.22 8.22
C LYS A 133 2.30 12.37 7.11
N VAL A 134 1.09 11.86 7.35
CA VAL A 134 0.33 11.10 6.35
C VAL A 134 -0.22 12.04 5.27
N MET A 135 -0.80 13.16 5.67
CA MET A 135 -1.35 14.15 4.74
C MET A 135 -0.29 14.79 3.84
N GLU A 136 0.96 14.91 4.32
CA GLU A 136 2.09 15.39 3.52
C GLU A 136 2.49 14.44 2.40
N SER A 137 2.19 13.14 2.49
CA SER A 137 2.47 12.16 1.43
C SER A 137 1.77 12.48 0.10
N GLY A 138 0.66 13.21 0.17
CA GLY A 138 -0.07 13.68 -1.01
C GLY A 138 0.56 14.88 -1.71
N ILE A 139 1.63 15.46 -1.16
CA ILE A 139 2.27 16.66 -1.70
C ILE A 139 3.47 16.28 -2.56
N VAL A 140 3.40 16.63 -3.84
CA VAL A 140 4.50 16.46 -4.79
C VAL A 140 4.81 17.83 -5.41
N ASN A 141 6.09 18.25 -5.40
CA ASN A 141 6.52 19.54 -5.94
C ASN A 141 5.71 20.75 -5.39
N ARG A 142 5.38 20.73 -4.09
CA ARG A 142 4.62 21.75 -3.35
C ARG A 142 3.14 21.86 -3.76
N LYS A 143 2.58 20.86 -4.39
CA LYS A 143 1.17 20.78 -4.76
C LYS A 143 0.58 19.51 -4.15
N ARG A 144 -0.62 19.62 -3.62
CA ARG A 144 -1.34 18.48 -3.05
C ARG A 144 -2.17 17.83 -4.14
N TYR A 145 -1.67 16.73 -4.70
CA TYR A 145 -2.38 15.98 -5.72
C TYR A 145 -3.27 14.88 -5.16
N PHE A 146 -2.96 14.42 -3.93
CA PHE A 146 -3.66 13.29 -3.30
C PHE A 146 -4.10 13.65 -1.89
N VAL A 147 -5.23 13.08 -1.49
CA VAL A 147 -5.75 13.20 -0.13
C VAL A 147 -5.88 11.79 0.44
N PRO A 148 -4.98 11.40 1.36
CA PRO A 148 -5.10 10.16 2.12
C PRO A 148 -6.32 10.17 3.03
N PHE A 149 -6.96 8.99 3.19
CA PHE A 149 -8.06 8.78 4.13
C PHE A 149 -7.66 7.80 5.23
N PHE A 150 -6.92 6.76 4.83
CA PHE A 150 -6.44 5.72 5.72
C PHE A 150 -4.99 5.39 5.42
N TYR A 151 -4.26 4.97 6.46
CA TYR A 151 -2.86 4.62 6.36
C TYR A 151 -2.52 3.42 7.25
N CYS A 152 -1.39 2.81 6.99
CA CYS A 152 -0.91 1.65 7.72
C CYS A 152 0.59 1.81 8.04
N PRO A 153 1.04 1.51 9.27
CA PRO A 153 2.45 1.53 9.60
C PRO A 153 3.20 0.37 8.92
N ASN A 154 4.38 0.65 8.40
CA ASN A 154 5.29 -0.36 7.84
C ASN A 154 6.10 -1.01 8.96
N ILE A 155 5.58 -2.08 9.52
CA ILE A 155 6.18 -2.78 10.65
C ILE A 155 6.26 -4.29 10.42
N PHE A 156 7.16 -4.94 11.15
CA PHE A 156 7.17 -6.38 11.36
C PHE A 156 6.84 -6.71 12.81
N ILE A 157 6.26 -7.88 13.01
CA ILE A 157 6.06 -8.47 14.32
C ILE A 157 6.93 -9.72 14.45
N SER A 158 7.54 -9.87 15.62
CA SER A 158 8.32 -11.03 16.01
C SER A 158 8.12 -11.29 17.51
N THR A 159 8.95 -12.17 18.08
CA THR A 159 9.06 -12.32 19.51
C THR A 159 10.49 -12.00 19.98
N GLN A 160 10.63 -11.46 21.21
CA GLN A 160 11.96 -11.18 21.79
C GLN A 160 12.80 -12.45 21.88
N GLU A 161 12.17 -13.61 22.11
CA GLU A 161 12.81 -14.90 22.18
C GLU A 161 13.45 -15.29 20.84
N LYS A 162 12.72 -15.12 19.71
CA LYS A 162 13.26 -15.37 18.37
C LYS A 162 14.38 -14.42 18.02
N LEU A 163 14.21 -13.13 18.30
CA LEU A 163 15.26 -12.13 18.05
C LEU A 163 16.54 -12.47 18.79
N LYS A 164 16.43 -12.94 20.04
CA LYS A 164 17.57 -13.37 20.84
C LYS A 164 18.16 -14.69 20.36
N GLU A 165 17.33 -15.66 20.00
CA GLU A 165 17.76 -16.97 19.50
C GLU A 165 18.63 -16.84 18.24
N TYR A 166 18.26 -15.96 17.34
CA TYR A 166 18.99 -15.73 16.08
C TYR A 166 19.97 -14.55 16.15
N ASP A 167 20.23 -13.97 17.35
CA ASP A 167 21.11 -12.81 17.57
C ASP A 167 20.80 -11.63 16.62
N LEU A 168 19.49 -11.39 16.37
CA LEU A 168 19.05 -10.36 15.44
C LEU A 168 18.93 -9.01 16.13
N ASN A 169 19.66 -8.04 15.62
CA ASN A 169 19.60 -6.65 16.06
C ASN A 169 19.20 -5.75 14.88
N PHE A 170 18.01 -5.17 14.96
CA PHE A 170 17.47 -4.30 13.91
C PHE A 170 17.78 -2.81 14.11
N SER A 171 18.50 -2.43 15.17
CA SER A 171 18.93 -1.04 15.38
C SER A 171 20.08 -0.62 14.44
N ASP A 172 20.81 -1.60 13.91
CA ASP A 172 21.90 -1.39 12.93
C ASP A 172 21.78 -2.44 11.82
N PHE A 173 20.69 -2.33 11.04
CA PHE A 173 20.34 -3.30 10.04
C PHE A 173 21.32 -3.34 8.87
N SER A 174 21.73 -4.56 8.51
CA SER A 174 22.53 -4.85 7.31
C SER A 174 22.10 -6.18 6.69
N TYR A 175 21.82 -6.19 5.39
CA TYR A 175 21.52 -7.41 4.64
C TYR A 175 22.62 -8.47 4.76
N LYS A 176 23.87 -8.02 4.79
CA LYS A 176 25.04 -8.87 4.97
C LYS A 176 25.02 -9.56 6.32
N GLU A 177 24.78 -8.80 7.38
CA GLU A 177 24.77 -9.33 8.75
C GLU A 177 23.61 -10.29 8.95
N LEU A 178 22.41 -9.91 8.50
CA LEU A 178 21.23 -10.77 8.54
C LEU A 178 21.48 -12.08 7.78
N SER A 179 21.98 -12.01 6.54
CA SER A 179 22.34 -13.21 5.77
C SER A 179 23.42 -14.06 6.45
N ARG A 180 24.41 -13.42 7.11
CA ARG A 180 25.44 -14.12 7.85
C ARG A 180 24.87 -14.86 9.06
N GLN A 181 24.06 -14.20 9.86
CA GLN A 181 23.44 -14.78 11.05
C GLN A 181 22.54 -15.97 10.66
N LEU A 182 21.65 -15.79 9.68
CA LEU A 182 20.78 -16.86 9.22
C LEU A 182 21.49 -18.00 8.48
N SER A 183 22.70 -17.78 7.94
CA SER A 183 23.49 -18.83 7.27
C SER A 183 24.37 -19.65 8.21
N GLN A 184 24.74 -19.12 9.37
CA GLN A 184 25.63 -19.79 10.33
C GLN A 184 24.90 -20.82 11.19
N GLU A 185 23.61 -20.63 11.39
CA GLU A 185 22.80 -21.55 12.15
C GLU A 185 22.01 -22.47 11.21
N LYS A 186 21.68 -23.68 11.67
CA LYS A 186 20.67 -24.50 11.00
C LYS A 186 19.33 -23.88 11.27
N VAL A 187 19.06 -22.75 10.61
CA VAL A 187 17.77 -22.07 10.71
C VAL A 187 16.73 -23.01 10.14
N SER A 188 15.86 -23.47 10.98
CA SER A 188 14.77 -24.40 10.62
C SER A 188 13.48 -23.65 10.25
N CYS A 189 13.49 -22.31 10.28
CA CYS A 189 12.36 -21.45 9.97
C CYS A 189 12.70 -20.47 8.86
N SER A 190 11.68 -19.98 8.17
CA SER A 190 11.75 -18.92 7.19
C SER A 190 12.07 -17.58 7.81
N LEU A 191 12.67 -16.65 7.06
CA LEU A 191 12.74 -15.25 7.50
C LEU A 191 11.35 -14.63 7.57
N PHE A 192 10.56 -14.79 6.53
CA PHE A 192 9.18 -14.32 6.43
C PHE A 192 8.17 -15.44 6.38
N GLY A 193 6.93 -15.13 6.74
CA GLY A 193 5.83 -16.08 6.73
C GLY A 193 5.31 -16.45 5.34
N ASN A 194 5.68 -15.71 4.31
CA ASN A 194 5.21 -15.98 2.95
C ASN A 194 6.16 -15.45 1.86
N GLU A 195 5.94 -15.96 0.64
CA GLU A 195 6.74 -15.61 -0.54
C GLU A 195 6.59 -14.13 -0.94
N SER A 196 5.41 -13.53 -0.74
CA SER A 196 5.15 -12.15 -1.11
C SER A 196 6.04 -11.16 -0.36
N ASP A 197 6.37 -11.43 0.91
CA ASP A 197 7.24 -10.56 1.71
C ASP A 197 8.69 -10.63 1.23
N ASN A 198 9.13 -11.80 0.75
CA ASN A 198 10.44 -11.97 0.15
C ASN A 198 10.59 -11.13 -1.14
N TYR A 199 9.57 -11.14 -1.99
CA TYR A 199 9.56 -10.29 -3.20
C TYR A 199 9.48 -8.81 -2.85
N SER A 200 8.68 -8.45 -1.84
CA SER A 200 8.58 -7.07 -1.36
C SER A 200 9.92 -6.53 -0.86
N LEU A 201 10.68 -7.35 -0.13
CA LEU A 201 12.03 -7.01 0.28
C LEU A 201 12.94 -6.73 -0.91
N LEU A 202 12.93 -7.62 -1.90
CA LEU A 202 13.78 -7.50 -3.08
C LEU A 202 13.43 -6.27 -3.91
N TYR A 203 12.14 -6.02 -4.14
CA TYR A 203 11.70 -4.86 -4.91
C TYR A 203 12.01 -3.55 -4.20
N SER A 204 11.78 -3.45 -2.90
CA SER A 204 12.13 -2.27 -2.10
C SER A 204 13.63 -2.01 -2.11
N PHE A 205 14.44 -3.09 -2.09
CA PHE A 205 15.89 -2.98 -2.23
C PHE A 205 16.28 -2.44 -3.61
N ILE A 206 15.72 -2.97 -4.70
CA ILE A 206 15.99 -2.49 -6.07
C ILE A 206 15.63 -1.01 -6.20
N ASP A 207 14.49 -0.60 -5.69
CA ASP A 207 14.02 0.79 -5.73
C ASP A 207 14.97 1.76 -5.06
N SER A 208 15.61 1.37 -3.97
CA SER A 208 16.57 2.23 -3.26
C SER A 208 17.79 2.63 -4.11
N TYR A 209 18.00 1.94 -5.23
CA TYR A 209 19.06 2.24 -6.21
C TYR A 209 18.56 2.90 -7.49
N VAL A 210 17.28 3.28 -7.54
CA VAL A 210 16.68 4.03 -8.66
C VAL A 210 16.40 5.46 -8.21
N ASN A 211 16.94 6.41 -8.94
CA ASN A 211 16.60 7.82 -8.75
C ASN A 211 15.54 8.18 -9.80
N PHE A 212 14.28 8.13 -9.41
CA PHE A 212 13.15 8.42 -10.30
C PHE A 212 13.13 9.89 -10.74
N ASP A 213 13.53 10.82 -9.88
CA ASP A 213 13.53 12.25 -10.20
C ASP A 213 14.58 12.61 -11.27
N ASN A 214 15.76 12.04 -11.13
CA ASN A 214 16.86 12.24 -12.09
C ASN A 214 16.87 11.21 -13.23
N LYS A 215 15.94 10.26 -13.21
CA LYS A 215 15.83 9.18 -14.21
C LYS A 215 17.11 8.37 -14.38
N THR A 216 17.74 8.00 -13.25
CA THR A 216 19.03 7.27 -13.25
C THR A 216 19.00 6.05 -12.34
N THR A 217 19.89 5.09 -12.61
CA THR A 217 20.06 3.87 -11.81
C THR A 217 21.49 3.78 -11.26
N ASN A 218 21.66 3.08 -10.13
CA ASN A 218 22.93 2.84 -9.46
C ASN A 218 23.19 1.34 -9.22
N PHE A 219 22.74 0.46 -10.14
CA PHE A 219 22.86 -0.99 -10.01
C PHE A 219 24.26 -1.54 -10.22
N ASP A 220 25.20 -0.74 -10.73
CA ASP A 220 26.60 -1.07 -10.91
C ASP A 220 27.47 -0.76 -9.69
N THR A 221 26.92 -0.20 -8.63
CA THR A 221 27.64 0.13 -7.40
C THR A 221 28.03 -1.13 -6.62
N ASN A 222 29.18 -1.09 -5.94
CA ASN A 222 29.63 -2.20 -5.09
C ASN A 222 28.58 -2.56 -4.03
N SER A 223 27.91 -1.56 -3.46
CA SER A 223 26.84 -1.76 -2.47
C SER A 223 25.67 -2.58 -3.03
N PHE A 224 25.18 -2.26 -4.22
CA PHE A 224 24.15 -3.05 -4.87
C PHE A 224 24.63 -4.48 -5.16
N LEU A 225 25.83 -4.59 -5.76
CA LEU A 225 26.41 -5.88 -6.19
C LEU A 225 26.62 -6.85 -5.03
N GLU A 226 27.01 -6.34 -3.86
CA GLU A 226 27.19 -7.16 -2.65
C GLU A 226 25.83 -7.54 -2.03
N ASN A 227 24.96 -6.57 -1.83
CA ASN A 227 23.71 -6.79 -1.12
C ASN A 227 22.72 -7.65 -1.89
N ILE A 228 22.67 -7.57 -3.23
CA ILE A 228 21.78 -8.41 -4.03
C ILE A 228 22.08 -9.91 -3.86
N ASP A 229 23.34 -10.29 -3.67
CA ASP A 229 23.72 -11.68 -3.41
C ASP A 229 23.25 -12.14 -2.02
N TYR A 230 23.28 -11.25 -1.03
CA TYR A 230 22.77 -11.56 0.33
C TYR A 230 21.26 -11.69 0.33
N ILE A 231 20.54 -10.80 -0.33
CA ILE A 231 19.07 -10.87 -0.44
C ILE A 231 18.66 -12.15 -1.18
N LYS A 232 19.33 -12.47 -2.29
CA LYS A 232 19.08 -13.73 -2.99
C LYS A 232 19.27 -14.96 -2.09
N LYS A 233 20.29 -14.97 -1.24
CA LYS A 233 20.51 -16.07 -0.29
C LYS A 233 19.40 -16.13 0.76
N LEU A 234 18.95 -14.99 1.27
CA LEU A 234 17.85 -14.92 2.24
C LEU A 234 16.57 -15.53 1.64
N ILE A 235 16.23 -15.15 0.42
CA ILE A 235 15.04 -15.64 -0.28
C ILE A 235 15.17 -17.13 -0.61
N ASN A 236 16.30 -17.59 -1.14
CA ASN A 236 16.46 -18.98 -1.56
C ASN A 236 16.64 -19.96 -0.38
N ASN A 237 17.02 -19.49 0.80
CA ASN A 237 17.06 -20.31 2.01
C ASN A 237 15.68 -20.47 2.65
N ASP A 238 14.69 -19.78 2.10
CA ASP A 238 13.34 -19.80 2.60
C ASP A 238 12.64 -21.11 2.20
N ASN A 239 12.48 -22.01 3.15
CA ASN A 239 11.68 -23.23 3.01
C ASN A 239 10.21 -22.87 3.21
N THR A 240 9.66 -22.04 2.33
CA THR A 240 8.23 -21.68 2.39
C THR A 240 7.38 -22.92 2.15
N ASN A 241 6.82 -23.46 3.19
CA ASN A 241 5.64 -24.32 3.11
C ASN A 241 4.43 -23.41 2.90
N GLU A 242 3.59 -23.71 1.92
CA GLU A 242 2.37 -22.95 1.57
C GLU A 242 1.37 -22.75 2.71
N ASN A 243 1.63 -23.30 3.91
CA ASN A 243 0.76 -23.29 5.10
C ASN A 243 1.25 -22.38 6.25
N VAL A 244 2.22 -21.50 6.02
CA VAL A 244 2.93 -20.75 7.09
C VAL A 244 2.15 -19.55 7.65
N TYR A 245 0.96 -19.27 7.16
CA TYR A 245 0.11 -18.15 7.62
C TYR A 245 -0.20 -18.13 9.12
N TYR A 246 -0.05 -19.28 9.80
CA TYR A 246 -0.37 -19.41 11.23
C TYR A 246 0.85 -19.66 12.12
N ASP A 247 2.05 -19.68 11.57
CA ASP A 247 3.21 -20.27 12.27
C ASP A 247 4.00 -19.33 13.18
N LEU A 248 3.73 -18.01 13.19
CA LEU A 248 4.19 -17.14 14.29
C LEU A 248 3.59 -17.61 15.63
N TYR A 249 2.41 -18.20 15.55
CA TYR A 249 1.57 -18.58 16.68
C TYR A 249 1.63 -20.07 17.00
N ASN A 250 2.16 -20.91 16.13
CA ASN A 250 2.21 -22.36 16.33
C ASN A 250 3.54 -22.79 16.95
N SER A 251 3.48 -23.25 18.20
CA SER A 251 4.67 -23.68 18.97
C SER A 251 5.32 -24.99 18.47
N GLU A 252 4.66 -25.75 17.61
CA GLU A 252 5.12 -27.09 17.19
C GLU A 252 5.93 -27.08 15.88
N ASN A 253 5.81 -26.05 15.08
CA ASN A 253 6.58 -25.88 13.84
C ASN A 253 7.46 -24.63 13.94
N ASN A 254 8.70 -24.76 13.49
CA ASN A 254 9.68 -23.67 13.44
C ASN A 254 9.26 -22.54 12.48
N GLY A 255 8.17 -21.83 12.77
CA GLY A 255 7.57 -20.81 11.93
C GLY A 255 8.51 -19.71 11.46
N CYS A 256 7.99 -18.63 10.90
CA CYS A 256 8.81 -17.50 10.44
C CYS A 256 9.44 -16.71 11.60
N ILE A 257 10.53 -15.99 11.31
CA ILE A 257 11.17 -15.07 12.27
C ILE A 257 10.42 -13.77 12.34
N LEU A 258 9.96 -13.26 11.20
CA LEU A 258 9.25 -12.00 11.03
C LEU A 258 7.90 -12.23 10.36
N SER A 259 6.91 -11.47 10.76
CA SER A 259 5.62 -11.41 10.07
C SER A 259 5.22 -9.96 9.84
N THR A 260 4.53 -9.71 8.75
CA THR A 260 3.87 -8.43 8.53
C THR A 260 2.45 -8.51 9.09
N PRO A 261 2.00 -7.52 9.88
CA PRO A 261 0.63 -7.50 10.38
C PRO A 261 -0.42 -7.57 9.28
N ARG A 262 -0.11 -6.99 8.12
CA ARG A 262 -0.98 -6.95 6.95
C ARG A 262 -1.45 -8.33 6.49
N LEU A 263 -0.58 -9.32 6.58
CA LEU A 263 -0.90 -10.69 6.15
C LEU A 263 -1.84 -11.39 7.10
N LEU A 264 -1.85 -10.97 8.35
CA LEU A 264 -2.69 -11.58 9.37
C LEU A 264 -4.04 -10.90 9.45
N PHE A 265 -4.09 -9.56 9.42
CA PHE A 265 -5.31 -8.78 9.60
C PHE A 265 -5.19 -7.31 9.13
N GLY A 266 -4.34 -6.98 8.18
CA GLY A 266 -4.32 -5.67 7.52
C GLY A 266 -3.49 -4.58 8.18
N GLY A 267 -2.77 -4.80 9.28
CA GLY A 267 -2.02 -3.74 9.98
C GLY A 267 -2.91 -2.76 10.77
N THR A 268 -4.16 -3.12 10.95
CA THR A 268 -5.13 -2.44 11.82
C THR A 268 -4.71 -2.53 13.27
N ILE A 269 -5.25 -1.66 14.10
CA ILE A 269 -5.08 -1.76 15.55
C ILE A 269 -5.44 -3.18 16.02
N GLY A 270 -6.63 -3.67 15.67
CA GLY A 270 -7.10 -5.00 16.05
C GLY A 270 -6.22 -6.14 15.56
N GLY A 271 -5.68 -6.05 14.33
CA GLY A 271 -4.79 -7.07 13.79
C GLY A 271 -3.46 -7.18 14.54
N VAL A 272 -2.83 -6.04 14.86
CA VAL A 272 -1.60 -6.02 15.66
C VAL A 272 -1.87 -6.43 17.11
N LYS A 273 -3.00 -6.01 17.67
CA LYS A 273 -3.46 -6.41 19.01
C LYS A 273 -3.67 -7.92 19.09
N THR A 274 -4.39 -8.51 18.14
CA THR A 274 -4.57 -9.96 18.04
C THR A 274 -3.23 -10.71 18.00
N ALA A 275 -2.24 -10.19 17.28
CA ALA A 275 -0.90 -10.76 17.26
C ALA A 275 -0.26 -10.76 18.65
N TYR A 276 -0.39 -9.68 19.40
CA TYR A 276 0.10 -9.57 20.77
C TYR A 276 -0.53 -10.62 21.69
N TYR A 277 -1.86 -10.74 21.68
CA TYR A 277 -2.57 -11.75 22.46
C TYR A 277 -2.08 -13.16 22.17
N ASN A 278 -2.02 -13.54 20.90
CA ASN A 278 -1.55 -14.86 20.51
C ASN A 278 -0.11 -15.16 20.92
N ILE A 279 0.78 -14.16 20.87
CA ILE A 279 2.17 -14.31 21.32
C ILE A 279 2.23 -14.50 22.85
N PHE A 280 1.46 -13.70 23.60
CA PHE A 280 1.40 -13.83 25.06
C PHE A 280 0.79 -15.15 25.53
N LEU A 281 -0.24 -15.68 24.86
CA LEU A 281 -0.80 -17.00 25.13
C LEU A 281 0.23 -18.13 25.00
N GLN A 282 1.26 -17.94 24.19
CA GLN A 282 2.39 -18.88 24.07
C GLN A 282 3.50 -18.61 25.10
N ASN A 283 3.28 -17.76 26.10
CA ASN A 283 4.29 -17.33 27.07
C ASN A 283 5.54 -16.72 26.40
N LYS A 284 5.36 -16.00 25.29
CA LYS A 284 6.42 -15.26 24.58
C LYS A 284 6.18 -13.77 24.70
N THR A 285 7.22 -12.99 24.43
CA THR A 285 7.18 -11.54 24.49
C THR A 285 7.13 -10.96 23.07
N PRO A 286 6.08 -10.22 22.67
CA PRO A 286 6.02 -9.63 21.35
C PRO A 286 7.10 -8.57 21.14
N ALA A 287 7.48 -8.38 19.89
CA ALA A 287 8.39 -7.33 19.44
C ALA A 287 7.89 -6.73 18.15
N ILE A 288 7.68 -5.42 18.13
CA ILE A 288 7.42 -4.66 16.92
C ILE A 288 8.74 -4.09 16.40
N LEU A 289 8.95 -4.21 15.11
CA LEU A 289 10.17 -3.80 14.42
C LEU A 289 9.83 -2.91 13.24
N PRO A 290 10.64 -1.90 12.92
CA PRO A 290 10.49 -1.17 11.67
C PRO A 290 10.69 -2.12 10.49
N ASN A 291 9.97 -1.90 9.41
CA ASN A 291 10.25 -2.59 8.17
C ASN A 291 11.58 -2.11 7.62
N PHE A 292 12.57 -2.98 7.60
CA PHE A 292 13.97 -2.64 7.24
C PHE A 292 14.17 -2.29 5.76
N SER A 293 13.17 -2.48 4.91
CA SER A 293 13.19 -1.95 3.53
C SER A 293 13.27 -0.42 3.49
N TYR A 294 13.02 0.26 4.61
CA TYR A 294 12.97 1.71 4.73
C TYR A 294 14.07 2.29 5.65
N GLU A 295 15.29 1.78 5.55
CA GLU A 295 16.45 2.29 6.29
C GLU A 295 16.30 2.33 7.82
N ASN A 296 15.69 1.31 8.41
CA ASN A 296 15.40 1.23 9.86
C ASN A 296 14.56 2.37 10.43
N LYS A 297 13.80 3.05 9.59
CA LYS A 297 12.84 4.06 10.01
C LYS A 297 11.45 3.46 10.03
N ILE A 298 10.66 3.82 11.02
CA ILE A 298 9.24 3.55 11.00
C ILE A 298 8.63 4.50 9.97
N THR A 299 8.04 3.93 8.94
CA THR A 299 7.29 4.66 7.92
C THR A 299 5.86 4.15 7.90
N ALA A 300 4.99 4.85 7.23
CA ALA A 300 3.65 4.39 6.92
C ALA A 300 3.41 4.41 5.41
N TYR A 301 2.34 3.78 4.98
CA TYR A 301 1.86 3.90 3.60
C TYR A 301 0.37 4.23 3.60
N VAL A 302 -0.06 4.94 2.56
CA VAL A 302 -1.46 5.23 2.34
C VAL A 302 -2.16 3.96 1.88
N GLU A 303 -3.20 3.57 2.59
CA GLU A 303 -4.02 2.41 2.21
C GLU A 303 -5.19 2.83 1.33
N CYS A 304 -5.78 3.98 1.61
CA CYS A 304 -6.89 4.51 0.87
C CYS A 304 -6.78 6.03 0.75
N GLY A 305 -7.05 6.55 -0.42
CA GLY A 305 -7.06 7.97 -0.70
C GLY A 305 -7.44 8.24 -2.15
N ILE A 306 -7.66 9.49 -2.49
CA ILE A 306 -8.07 9.88 -3.85
C ILE A 306 -7.29 11.07 -4.41
N ALA A 307 -7.30 11.15 -5.74
CA ALA A 307 -6.97 12.31 -6.54
C ALA A 307 -8.20 12.80 -7.31
N ILE A 308 -8.17 14.06 -7.74
CA ILE A 308 -9.17 14.66 -8.61
C ILE A 308 -8.56 14.86 -10.00
N ASN A 309 -9.27 14.43 -11.04
CA ASN A 309 -8.84 14.66 -12.42
C ASN A 309 -8.74 16.15 -12.72
N GLN A 310 -7.59 16.61 -13.24
CA GLN A 310 -7.36 18.01 -13.58
C GLN A 310 -8.36 18.54 -14.62
N ASN A 311 -8.83 17.68 -15.51
CA ASN A 311 -9.73 18.07 -16.60
C ASN A 311 -11.22 17.93 -16.23
N SER A 312 -11.54 17.43 -15.05
CA SER A 312 -12.93 17.41 -14.55
C SER A 312 -13.51 18.81 -14.51
N ASP A 313 -14.71 18.98 -15.02
CA ASP A 313 -15.52 20.21 -14.89
C ASP A 313 -16.34 20.27 -13.58
N LYS A 314 -16.22 19.21 -12.73
CA LYS A 314 -16.97 19.01 -11.48
C LYS A 314 -16.05 19.00 -10.24
N LYS A 315 -14.92 19.69 -10.30
CA LYS A 315 -13.91 19.72 -9.22
C LYS A 315 -14.46 20.24 -7.89
N ASP A 316 -15.40 21.18 -7.93
CA ASP A 316 -16.11 21.67 -6.73
C ASP A 316 -16.87 20.55 -6.04
N LYS A 317 -17.56 19.69 -6.80
CA LYS A 317 -18.29 18.54 -6.27
C LYS A 317 -17.36 17.44 -5.77
N ALA A 318 -16.28 17.18 -6.49
CA ALA A 318 -15.25 16.23 -6.05
C ALA A 318 -14.59 16.67 -4.73
N LEU A 319 -14.38 17.98 -4.53
CA LEU A 319 -13.91 18.52 -3.25
C LEU A 319 -14.91 18.24 -2.10
N ARG A 320 -16.22 18.32 -2.34
CA ARG A 320 -17.23 17.95 -1.32
C ARG A 320 -17.17 16.47 -0.95
N PHE A 321 -16.83 15.60 -1.90
CA PHE A 321 -16.61 14.19 -1.59
C PHE A 321 -15.37 13.99 -0.70
N ILE A 322 -14.28 14.71 -0.96
CA ILE A 322 -13.09 14.71 -0.08
C ILE A 322 -13.47 15.16 1.34
N GLU A 323 -14.20 16.28 1.48
CA GLU A 323 -14.67 16.75 2.79
C GLU A 323 -15.48 15.69 3.54
N TYR A 324 -16.36 15.00 2.81
CA TYR A 324 -17.14 13.91 3.38
C TYR A 324 -16.25 12.76 3.86
N CYS A 325 -15.31 12.31 3.05
CA CYS A 325 -14.39 11.22 3.39
C CYS A 325 -13.48 11.55 4.60
N LEU A 326 -13.12 12.82 4.76
CA LEU A 326 -12.29 13.31 5.86
C LEU A 326 -13.07 13.60 7.13
N SER A 327 -14.41 13.60 7.09
CA SER A 327 -15.24 13.91 8.25
C SER A 327 -15.06 12.88 9.36
N GLU A 328 -15.13 13.33 10.61
CA GLU A 328 -15.05 12.52 11.82
C GLU A 328 -16.04 11.35 11.75
N ASP A 329 -17.33 11.63 11.52
CA ASP A 329 -18.40 10.63 11.44
C ASP A 329 -18.16 9.51 10.40
N VAL A 330 -17.52 9.85 9.28
CA VAL A 330 -17.20 8.87 8.22
C VAL A 330 -16.00 8.03 8.61
N GLN A 331 -14.97 8.63 9.14
CA GLN A 331 -13.77 7.91 9.54
C GLN A 331 -13.99 7.06 10.79
N GLU A 332 -14.76 7.52 11.76
CA GLU A 332 -15.20 6.71 12.91
C GLU A 332 -16.04 5.50 12.48
N TYR A 333 -16.95 5.70 11.51
CA TYR A 333 -17.74 4.58 10.98
C TYR A 333 -16.87 3.47 10.42
N TRP A 334 -15.76 3.84 9.76
CA TRP A 334 -14.84 2.88 9.14
C TRP A 334 -13.91 2.22 10.15
N CYS A 335 -13.60 2.88 11.26
CA CYS A 335 -12.75 2.38 12.33
C CYS A 335 -13.53 1.68 13.44
N GLY A 336 -14.85 1.86 13.51
CA GLY A 336 -15.70 1.27 14.55
C GLY A 336 -15.89 -0.22 14.38
N SER A 337 -15.97 -0.91 15.51
CA SER A 337 -16.12 -2.35 15.65
C SER A 337 -17.10 -2.99 14.66
N ARG A 338 -16.68 -4.12 14.14
CA ARG A 338 -17.37 -4.96 13.14
C ARG A 338 -18.79 -5.38 13.50
N SER A 339 -19.16 -5.43 14.81
CA SER A 339 -20.38 -6.08 15.27
C SER A 339 -21.64 -5.24 15.15
N ASP A 340 -21.56 -3.92 15.36
CA ASP A 340 -22.78 -3.12 15.55
C ASP A 340 -23.35 -2.47 14.28
N LYS A 341 -22.58 -2.41 13.18
CA LYS A 341 -22.96 -1.65 11.97
C LYS A 341 -23.05 -2.47 10.68
N GLY A 342 -23.02 -3.79 10.78
CA GLY A 342 -23.33 -4.67 9.63
C GLY A 342 -22.23 -4.75 8.57
N PHE A 343 -21.01 -4.50 8.94
CA PHE A 343 -19.87 -4.65 8.03
C PHE A 343 -19.49 -6.12 7.90
N SER A 344 -19.71 -6.71 6.75
CA SER A 344 -19.33 -8.10 6.48
C SER A 344 -17.85 -8.17 6.06
N GLY A 345 -17.02 -8.42 7.03
CA GLY A 345 -15.89 -9.35 6.88
C GLY A 345 -14.68 -9.01 6.01
N THR A 346 -14.61 -7.90 5.29
CA THR A 346 -13.46 -7.64 4.40
C THR A 346 -12.64 -6.40 4.75
N ASN A 347 -13.02 -5.68 5.79
CA ASN A 347 -12.37 -4.42 6.12
C ASN A 347 -11.53 -4.53 7.38
N GLU A 348 -10.39 -5.04 7.17
CA GLU A 348 -9.20 -4.84 7.96
C GLU A 348 -8.77 -3.40 7.76
N ILE A 349 -9.41 -2.50 8.53
CA ILE A 349 -9.30 -1.08 8.27
C ILE A 349 -8.01 -0.56 8.84
N SER A 350 -7.29 0.08 7.98
CA SER A 350 -6.13 0.91 8.25
C SER A 350 -6.49 2.05 9.19
N LEU A 351 -5.48 2.69 9.76
CA LEU A 351 -5.68 3.80 10.67
C LEU A 351 -6.31 4.99 9.95
N PRO A 352 -7.28 5.68 10.57
CA PRO A 352 -7.86 6.89 10.02
C PRO A 352 -6.85 8.04 10.07
N VAL A 353 -6.91 8.93 9.10
CA VAL A 353 -6.07 10.14 9.13
C VAL A 353 -6.61 11.20 10.08
N ASN A 354 -7.92 11.22 10.36
CA ASN A 354 -8.56 12.15 11.28
C ASN A 354 -8.17 11.82 12.72
N ASN A 355 -7.58 12.78 13.44
CA ASN A 355 -7.04 12.57 14.78
C ASN A 355 -8.11 12.15 15.79
N LYS A 356 -9.33 12.70 15.72
CA LYS A 356 -10.42 12.30 16.61
C LYS A 356 -10.96 10.91 16.30
N ALA A 357 -11.07 10.56 15.01
CA ALA A 357 -11.46 9.21 14.62
C ALA A 357 -10.38 8.18 15.02
N PHE A 358 -9.11 8.58 15.04
CA PHE A 358 -8.05 7.73 15.58
C PHE A 358 -8.22 7.52 17.10
N ASP A 359 -8.47 8.59 17.87
CA ASP A 359 -8.73 8.49 19.31
C ASP A 359 -9.95 7.58 19.58
N TYR A 360 -11.02 7.73 18.79
CA TYR A 360 -12.19 6.85 18.85
C TYR A 360 -11.85 5.39 18.55
N ALA A 361 -11.04 5.12 17.51
CA ALA A 361 -10.62 3.76 17.18
C ALA A 361 -9.83 3.12 18.33
N VAL A 362 -8.95 3.87 18.99
CA VAL A 362 -8.23 3.43 20.20
C VAL A 362 -9.20 3.12 21.35
N GLU A 363 -10.21 3.96 21.57
CA GLU A 363 -11.22 3.75 22.62
C GLU A 363 -12.02 2.47 22.37
N VAL A 364 -12.49 2.25 21.14
CA VAL A 364 -13.26 1.05 20.73
C VAL A 364 -12.44 -0.22 20.94
N GLU A 365 -11.21 -0.25 20.45
CA GLU A 365 -10.34 -1.43 20.56
C GLU A 365 -9.89 -1.70 21.99
N THR A 366 -9.83 -0.67 22.85
CA THR A 366 -9.53 -0.84 24.28
C THR A 366 -10.72 -1.42 25.04
N ALA A 367 -11.93 -1.14 24.59
CA ALA A 367 -13.15 -1.66 25.22
C ALA A 367 -13.53 -3.07 24.76
N GLU A 368 -12.83 -3.65 23.78
CA GLU A 368 -13.11 -4.99 23.28
C GLU A 368 -12.62 -6.03 24.27
N GLU A 369 -13.54 -6.89 24.73
CA GLU A 369 -13.26 -8.04 25.59
C GLU A 369 -12.76 -9.21 24.75
N TRP A 370 -11.70 -9.87 25.22
CA TRP A 370 -11.08 -11.00 24.54
C TRP A 370 -11.33 -12.31 25.29
N ASP A 371 -12.36 -13.05 24.85
CA ASP A 371 -12.62 -14.44 25.27
C ASP A 371 -11.64 -15.37 24.53
N TYR A 372 -10.45 -15.63 25.12
CA TYR A 372 -9.41 -16.38 24.47
C TYR A 372 -9.58 -17.90 24.59
N ASN A 373 -10.43 -18.36 25.52
CA ASN A 373 -10.74 -19.77 25.68
C ASN A 373 -11.98 -20.19 24.88
N GLU A 374 -12.68 -19.23 24.26
CA GLU A 374 -13.82 -19.40 23.37
C GLU A 374 -15.01 -20.13 24.03
N ASP A 375 -15.18 -20.01 25.34
CA ASP A 375 -16.31 -20.64 26.06
C ASP A 375 -17.56 -19.75 26.09
N GLY A 376 -17.46 -18.51 25.63
CA GLY A 376 -18.53 -17.53 25.55
C GLY A 376 -18.78 -16.76 26.84
N GLU A 377 -17.89 -16.89 27.83
CA GLU A 377 -17.92 -16.15 29.09
C GLU A 377 -16.57 -15.42 29.27
N PHE A 378 -16.60 -14.12 29.56
CA PHE A 378 -15.41 -13.34 29.85
C PHE A 378 -15.19 -13.29 31.36
N ASP A 379 -14.28 -14.12 31.87
CA ASP A 379 -14.04 -14.27 33.30
C ASP A 379 -12.95 -13.33 33.85
N GLU A 380 -12.71 -13.35 35.17
CA GLU A 380 -11.73 -12.47 35.82
C GLU A 380 -10.28 -12.81 35.42
N GLU A 381 -9.97 -14.07 35.04
CA GLU A 381 -8.63 -14.46 34.59
C GLU A 381 -8.35 -13.91 33.20
N GLU A 382 -9.32 -14.01 32.31
CA GLU A 382 -9.27 -13.41 30.96
C GLU A 382 -9.18 -11.91 31.00
N LYS A 383 -9.90 -11.28 31.92
CA LYS A 383 -9.85 -9.85 32.13
C LYS A 383 -8.47 -9.39 32.61
N GLU A 384 -7.88 -10.03 33.62
CA GLU A 384 -6.53 -9.70 34.10
C GLU A 384 -5.48 -9.91 33.00
N PHE A 385 -5.60 -10.99 32.21
CA PHE A 385 -4.75 -11.26 31.08
C PHE A 385 -4.87 -10.16 30.01
N SER A 386 -6.10 -9.80 29.63
CA SER A 386 -6.38 -8.76 28.63
C SER A 386 -5.86 -7.40 29.05
N GLU A 387 -6.12 -6.96 30.29
CA GLU A 387 -5.61 -5.69 30.83
C GLU A 387 -4.06 -5.63 30.79
N ASN A 388 -3.39 -6.74 31.11
CA ASN A 388 -1.94 -6.82 31.04
C ASN A 388 -1.41 -6.70 29.62
N VAL A 389 -1.99 -7.46 28.67
CA VAL A 389 -1.59 -7.43 27.25
C VAL A 389 -1.85 -6.06 26.65
N ASP A 390 -3.03 -5.50 26.89
CA ASP A 390 -3.41 -4.20 26.38
C ASP A 390 -2.47 -3.08 26.88
N SER A 391 -2.10 -3.10 28.14
CA SER A 391 -1.15 -2.13 28.69
C SER A 391 0.19 -2.12 27.95
N ILE A 392 0.69 -3.30 27.56
CA ILE A 392 1.94 -3.43 26.82
C ILE A 392 1.73 -3.04 25.36
N PHE A 393 0.67 -3.58 24.75
CA PHE A 393 0.33 -3.31 23.36
C PHE A 393 0.19 -1.82 23.07
N TRP A 394 -0.63 -1.10 23.83
CA TRP A 394 -0.86 0.32 23.60
C TRP A 394 0.40 1.15 23.75
N LYS A 395 1.23 0.82 24.75
CA LYS A 395 2.51 1.51 24.91
C LYS A 395 3.40 1.34 23.68
N ASP A 396 3.52 0.11 23.18
CA ASP A 396 4.41 -0.19 22.06
C ASP A 396 3.84 0.35 20.75
N TYR A 397 2.54 0.14 20.52
CA TYR A 397 1.88 0.53 19.28
C TYR A 397 1.79 2.05 19.12
N LEU A 398 1.36 2.78 20.13
CA LEU A 398 1.31 4.25 20.08
C LEU A 398 2.71 4.85 19.95
N GLY A 399 3.72 4.24 20.59
CA GLY A 399 5.10 4.65 20.40
C GLY A 399 5.55 4.52 18.94
N ILE A 400 5.09 3.48 18.22
CA ILE A 400 5.34 3.32 16.79
C ILE A 400 4.64 4.37 15.95
N ILE A 401 3.38 4.68 16.25
CA ILE A 401 2.63 5.72 15.53
C ILE A 401 3.30 7.09 15.69
N ASP A 402 3.77 7.40 16.89
CA ASP A 402 4.50 8.65 17.18
C ASP A 402 5.85 8.72 16.44
N ASP A 403 6.52 7.58 16.28
CA ASP A 403 7.82 7.46 15.63
C ASP A 403 7.76 7.40 14.10
N ILE A 404 6.56 7.41 13.48
CA ILE A 404 6.43 7.45 12.03
C ILE A 404 7.18 8.67 11.48
N SER A 405 8.23 8.42 10.73
CA SER A 405 9.12 9.46 10.19
C SER A 405 8.63 10.04 8.86
N GLY A 406 7.70 9.37 8.21
CA GLY A 406 7.10 9.77 6.94
C GLY A 406 6.12 8.74 6.43
N CYS A 407 5.35 9.13 5.42
CA CYS A 407 4.38 8.26 4.79
C CYS A 407 4.63 8.21 3.28
N THR A 408 4.54 7.04 2.70
CA THR A 408 4.57 6.83 1.26
C THR A 408 3.16 6.61 0.74
N LEU A 409 2.89 6.95 -0.52
CA LEU A 409 1.59 6.71 -1.14
C LEU A 409 1.26 5.22 -1.23
N TYR A 410 2.28 4.39 -1.18
CA TYR A 410 2.12 2.94 -1.11
C TYR A 410 3.23 2.30 -0.29
N ASN A 411 2.94 1.13 0.28
CA ASN A 411 3.84 0.20 0.92
C ASN A 411 4.92 -0.32 -0.06
N TYR A 412 5.20 -1.62 -0.03
CA TYR A 412 5.99 -2.34 -1.04
C TYR A 412 5.48 -2.11 -2.47
N LYS A 413 4.27 -1.64 -2.58
CA LYS A 413 3.68 -1.07 -3.77
C LYS A 413 3.87 0.45 -3.75
N ASN A 414 5.08 0.95 -3.60
CA ASN A 414 5.34 2.30 -4.01
C ASN A 414 4.73 2.45 -5.41
N LEU A 415 3.96 3.49 -5.65
CA LEU A 415 3.28 3.69 -6.95
C LEU A 415 4.25 3.61 -8.12
N LYS A 416 5.48 4.07 -7.91
CA LYS A 416 6.58 3.91 -8.84
C LYS A 416 6.88 2.43 -9.09
N THR A 417 7.00 1.68 -8.01
CA THR A 417 7.48 0.31 -8.01
C THR A 417 6.45 -0.70 -8.50
N THR A 418 5.17 -0.52 -8.18
CA THR A 418 4.16 -1.53 -8.51
C THR A 418 3.99 -1.67 -10.02
N TYR A 419 3.80 -0.55 -10.71
CA TYR A 419 3.69 -0.57 -12.17
C TYR A 419 4.99 -1.01 -12.82
N TYR A 420 6.11 -0.52 -12.31
CA TYR A 420 7.45 -0.85 -12.76
C TYR A 420 7.79 -2.33 -12.54
N ASN A 421 7.60 -2.84 -11.32
CA ASN A 421 8.02 -4.19 -10.96
C ASN A 421 7.19 -5.28 -11.63
N SER A 422 5.89 -5.15 -11.66
CA SER A 422 5.01 -6.18 -12.22
C SER A 422 5.12 -6.27 -13.74
N SER A 423 5.30 -5.15 -14.43
CA SER A 423 5.27 -5.10 -15.89
C SER A 423 6.65 -5.09 -16.56
N VAL A 424 7.69 -4.61 -15.86
CA VAL A 424 9.01 -4.35 -16.45
C VAL A 424 10.07 -5.31 -15.97
N ILE A 425 10.18 -5.55 -14.65
CA ILE A 425 11.30 -6.29 -14.10
C ILE A 425 10.95 -7.65 -13.48
N GLY A 426 9.67 -7.97 -13.26
CA GLY A 426 9.25 -9.22 -12.61
C GLY A 426 9.90 -10.46 -13.21
N ASP A 427 9.80 -10.63 -14.52
CA ASP A 427 10.43 -11.76 -15.26
C ASP A 427 11.96 -11.81 -15.11
N ILE A 428 12.62 -10.65 -15.00
CA ILE A 428 14.08 -10.55 -14.86
C ILE A 428 14.48 -11.00 -13.47
N VAL A 429 13.75 -10.54 -12.47
CA VAL A 429 13.92 -10.90 -11.06
C VAL A 429 13.72 -12.40 -10.86
N ASP A 430 12.65 -12.99 -11.38
CA ASP A 430 12.36 -14.41 -11.29
C ASP A 430 13.47 -15.28 -11.88
N LYS A 431 13.94 -14.94 -13.08
CA LYS A 431 15.05 -15.66 -13.73
C LYS A 431 16.34 -15.58 -12.91
N TYR A 432 16.58 -14.45 -12.26
CA TYR A 432 17.75 -14.31 -11.41
C TYR A 432 17.63 -15.13 -10.11
N LEU A 433 16.48 -15.08 -9.45
CA LEU A 433 16.24 -15.85 -8.22
C LEU A 433 16.35 -17.36 -8.49
N LYS A 434 15.77 -17.84 -9.58
CA LYS A 434 15.84 -19.25 -10.02
C LYS A 434 17.24 -19.69 -10.50
N GLY A 435 18.16 -18.74 -10.70
CA GLY A 435 19.51 -19.03 -11.21
C GLY A 435 19.60 -19.24 -12.71
N ASP A 436 18.56 -18.93 -13.47
CA ASP A 436 18.50 -19.07 -14.94
C ASP A 436 19.38 -18.06 -15.66
N ILE A 437 19.72 -16.95 -14.99
CA ILE A 437 20.64 -15.93 -15.49
C ILE A 437 21.72 -15.60 -14.47
N SER A 438 22.93 -15.24 -14.97
CA SER A 438 24.02 -14.78 -14.11
C SER A 438 23.73 -13.38 -13.54
N LYS A 439 24.42 -13.01 -12.47
CA LYS A 439 24.32 -11.68 -11.84
C LYS A 439 24.62 -10.56 -12.86
N GLU A 440 25.65 -10.71 -13.69
CA GLU A 440 26.02 -9.71 -14.71
C GLU A 440 24.91 -9.56 -15.76
N LYS A 441 24.29 -10.66 -16.14
CA LYS A 441 23.14 -10.62 -17.08
C LYS A 441 21.92 -9.98 -16.42
N PHE A 442 21.66 -10.32 -15.17
CA PHE A 442 20.59 -9.71 -14.37
C PHE A 442 20.73 -8.19 -14.31
N ILE A 443 21.89 -7.68 -13.85
CA ILE A 443 22.14 -6.26 -13.74
C ILE A 443 21.97 -5.54 -15.08
N ARG A 444 22.55 -6.10 -16.13
CA ARG A 444 22.44 -5.50 -17.48
C ARG A 444 20.97 -5.43 -17.95
N GLN A 445 20.17 -6.49 -17.73
CA GLN A 445 18.77 -6.51 -18.12
C GLN A 445 17.93 -5.58 -17.24
N LEU A 446 18.18 -5.57 -15.93
CA LEU A 446 17.53 -4.71 -14.97
C LEU A 446 17.79 -3.23 -15.31
N THR A 447 19.06 -2.85 -15.54
CA THR A 447 19.41 -1.49 -15.94
C THR A 447 18.69 -1.08 -17.21
N ALA A 448 18.76 -1.90 -18.25
CA ALA A 448 18.15 -1.57 -19.55
C ALA A 448 16.61 -1.43 -19.44
N ALA A 449 15.94 -2.32 -18.70
CA ALA A 449 14.50 -2.25 -18.50
C ALA A 449 14.10 -1.01 -17.69
N THR A 450 14.85 -0.72 -16.62
CA THR A 450 14.61 0.45 -15.77
C THR A 450 14.83 1.76 -16.54
N GLU A 451 15.92 1.87 -17.31
CA GLU A 451 16.20 3.05 -18.13
C GLU A 451 15.11 3.31 -19.18
N ILE A 452 14.59 2.26 -19.81
CA ILE A 452 13.46 2.37 -20.73
C ILE A 452 12.25 2.95 -19.98
N TYR A 453 11.87 2.33 -18.86
CA TYR A 453 10.74 2.79 -18.05
C TYR A 453 10.87 4.26 -17.60
N LEU A 454 12.07 4.68 -17.19
CA LEU A 454 12.34 6.04 -16.73
C LEU A 454 12.29 7.08 -17.85
N THR A 455 12.48 6.66 -19.11
CA THR A 455 12.54 7.58 -20.26
C THR A 455 11.26 7.62 -21.09
N GLU A 456 10.43 6.62 -21.03
CA GLU A 456 9.10 6.59 -21.65
C GLU A 456 8.08 7.39 -20.86
#